data_82bc242a90ea90a10b6454fe20251700
#
_entry.id   82bc242a90ea90a10b6454fe20251700
#
_cell.length_a   1.000
_cell.length_b   1.000
_cell.length_c   1.000
_cell.angle_alpha   90.00
_cell.angle_beta   90.00
_cell.angle_gamma   90.00
#
_symmetry.space_group_name_H-M   'P 1'
#
loop_
_entity.id
_entity.type
_entity.pdbx_description
1 polymer ?
#
loop_
_entity_poly.entity_id
_entity_poly.type
_entity_poly.pdbx_seq_one_letter_code
_entity_poly.pdbx_strand_id
1 'polypeptide(L)'
;MAESKTSIPENELATPAGAASEPGLRWQAAGRALRHRNFQLFFGGQLISLTGTWMQTVAQSWLVYKLTGSGLLLGAVGFASQIPVFLIAPIGGITADRVNRQRVVIATQTISMVLAFVLAALTLTGKIQVWHVFVLAALLGVVNAFDIPGRQSFLVDMVGKEDLMNAIALNSSMFNGARVIGPAVAGVLVARLGEGWCFFANAVSYIAVIVGLLLMKVRASARVPSKASPYEHIVEGFQFVERTAPIRTLLLLLGVVSVTGMPYVVLMPIFADRVLRGGGQEFASLIGAHDLGAVRLGILMGAAGVGALLGALTLAMRSGVKGLGRWVTVCCAGFGVSLMLFAASKSFWLSVALLLPVGYFIMLQMAASNTLIQAMVPDALRGRVMAVYSMMFMGMAPIGALLGGTLADSLGAPRTVAIGGVACVAGAGWFALQLPKIRVEARRLIVAQASGGGEPAEMTAQAVDD
;
A
#
# COMPACT_ATOMS: atom_id res chain seq x y z
N MET A 1 -5.19 73.81 -17.67
CA MET A 1 -4.05 73.24 -16.96
C MET A 1 -4.19 71.74 -17.10
N ALA A 2 -3.22 71.14 -17.71
CA ALA A 2 -3.33 69.82 -18.35
C ALA A 2 -3.30 68.64 -17.37
N GLU A 3 -4.30 67.77 -17.45
CA GLU A 3 -4.26 66.42 -16.89
C GLU A 3 -3.50 65.49 -17.83
N SER A 4 -2.34 65.03 -17.39
CA SER A 4 -1.58 63.98 -18.10
C SER A 4 -2.18 62.60 -17.77
N LYS A 5 -2.92 62.03 -18.69
CA LYS A 5 -3.31 60.62 -18.72
C LYS A 5 -2.14 59.81 -19.24
N THR A 6 -1.43 59.16 -18.38
CA THR A 6 -0.47 58.11 -18.73
C THR A 6 -1.24 56.78 -18.95
N SER A 7 -1.46 56.46 -20.20
CA SER A 7 -1.99 55.16 -20.64
C SER A 7 -0.89 54.09 -20.53
N ILE A 8 -1.11 53.08 -19.71
CA ILE A 8 -0.28 51.87 -19.67
C ILE A 8 -0.60 51.05 -20.92
N PRO A 9 0.38 50.59 -21.69
CA PRO A 9 0.12 49.80 -22.89
C PRO A 9 -0.38 48.37 -22.49
N GLU A 10 -1.50 47.97 -23.08
CA GLU A 10 -2.18 46.71 -22.92
C GLU A 10 -1.43 45.46 -23.41
N ASN A 11 -0.15 45.53 -23.69
CA ASN A 11 0.62 44.48 -24.37
C ASN A 11 1.58 43.66 -23.47
N GLU A 12 1.44 43.73 -22.13
CA GLU A 12 2.27 42.95 -21.21
C GLU A 12 1.52 41.83 -20.44
N LEU A 13 0.31 41.49 -20.86
CA LEU A 13 -0.44 40.32 -20.36
C LEU A 13 -0.40 39.13 -21.35
N ALA A 14 0.72 38.95 -22.04
CA ALA A 14 1.00 37.68 -22.69
C ALA A 14 1.42 36.68 -21.60
N THR A 15 0.44 35.93 -21.07
CA THR A 15 0.67 34.67 -20.40
C THR A 15 1.64 33.84 -21.24
N PRO A 16 2.75 33.33 -20.70
CA PRO A 16 3.56 32.40 -21.47
C PRO A 16 2.69 31.19 -21.78
N ALA A 17 2.36 31.01 -23.07
CA ALA A 17 1.70 29.83 -23.60
C ALA A 17 2.43 28.61 -23.05
N GLY A 18 1.72 27.82 -22.27
CA GLY A 18 2.23 26.57 -21.73
C GLY A 18 2.81 25.75 -22.87
N ALA A 19 4.12 25.57 -22.86
CA ALA A 19 4.79 24.64 -23.73
C ALA A 19 4.14 23.28 -23.51
N ALA A 20 3.33 22.84 -24.47
CA ALA A 20 2.86 21.47 -24.56
C ALA A 20 4.12 20.62 -24.66
N SER A 21 4.54 20.03 -23.53
CA SER A 21 5.70 19.16 -23.46
C SER A 21 5.42 17.97 -24.38
N GLU A 22 6.25 17.81 -25.42
CA GLU A 22 6.19 16.69 -26.36
C GLU A 22 6.16 15.35 -25.60
N PRO A 23 5.42 14.34 -26.09
CA PRO A 23 5.35 13.02 -25.45
C PRO A 23 6.72 12.39 -25.18
N GLY A 24 7.74 12.65 -26.02
CA GLY A 24 9.11 12.19 -25.84
C GLY A 24 9.82 12.74 -24.59
N LEU A 25 9.53 13.98 -24.18
CA LEU A 25 10.09 14.58 -22.98
C LEU A 25 9.54 13.92 -21.68
N ARG A 26 8.29 13.46 -21.71
CA ARG A 26 7.66 12.77 -20.56
C ARG A 26 8.31 11.41 -20.26
N TRP A 27 8.63 10.62 -21.26
CA TRP A 27 9.28 9.32 -21.09
C TRP A 27 10.73 9.44 -20.62
N GLN A 28 11.47 10.44 -21.12
CA GLN A 28 12.82 10.73 -20.65
C GLN A 28 12.84 11.24 -19.19
N ALA A 29 11.82 11.98 -18.80
CA ALA A 29 11.64 12.42 -17.42
C ALA A 29 11.25 11.26 -16.49
N ALA A 30 10.50 10.26 -16.97
CA ALA A 30 10.03 9.13 -16.16
C ALA A 30 11.15 8.19 -15.67
N GLY A 31 12.30 8.17 -16.36
CA GLY A 31 13.45 7.30 -16.03
C GLY A 31 14.65 8.04 -15.41
N ARG A 32 14.52 9.31 -15.02
CA ARG A 32 15.67 10.11 -14.54
C ARG A 32 16.40 9.48 -13.37
N ALA A 33 15.67 8.94 -12.38
CA ALA A 33 16.29 8.28 -11.23
C ALA A 33 17.11 7.04 -11.63
N LEU A 34 16.78 6.35 -12.73
CA LEU A 34 17.55 5.22 -13.24
C LEU A 34 18.91 5.61 -13.85
N ARG A 35 19.23 6.91 -13.98
CA ARG A 35 20.59 7.36 -14.36
C ARG A 35 21.59 7.22 -13.20
N HIS A 36 21.09 7.17 -11.96
CA HIS A 36 21.92 6.99 -10.78
C HIS A 36 22.26 5.51 -10.58
N ARG A 37 23.56 5.15 -10.67
CA ARG A 37 24.02 3.76 -10.49
C ARG A 37 23.55 3.13 -9.18
N ASN A 38 23.56 3.88 -8.08
CA ASN A 38 23.11 3.38 -6.79
C ASN A 38 21.62 3.02 -6.83
N PHE A 39 20.79 3.84 -7.50
CA PHE A 39 19.36 3.55 -7.65
C PHE A 39 19.11 2.38 -8.61
N GLN A 40 19.90 2.19 -9.68
CA GLN A 40 19.80 1.02 -10.53
C GLN A 40 20.04 -0.29 -9.76
N LEU A 41 21.09 -0.32 -8.93
CA LEU A 41 21.42 -1.48 -8.09
C LEU A 41 20.30 -1.77 -7.08
N PHE A 42 19.77 -0.72 -6.45
CA PHE A 42 18.62 -0.83 -5.56
C PHE A 42 17.39 -1.35 -6.27
N PHE A 43 17.01 -0.71 -7.37
CA PHE A 43 15.79 -1.02 -8.12
C PHE A 43 15.78 -2.46 -8.64
N GLY A 44 16.88 -2.91 -9.24
CA GLY A 44 16.99 -4.28 -9.75
C GLY A 44 16.92 -5.34 -8.65
N GLY A 45 17.72 -5.17 -7.58
CA GLY A 45 17.69 -6.10 -6.44
C GLY A 45 16.35 -6.11 -5.73
N GLN A 46 15.77 -4.91 -5.51
CA GLN A 46 14.51 -4.75 -4.79
C GLN A 46 13.31 -5.30 -5.58
N LEU A 47 13.29 -5.19 -6.91
CA LEU A 47 12.23 -5.77 -7.74
C LEU A 47 12.17 -7.30 -7.59
N ILE A 48 13.32 -7.96 -7.60
CA ILE A 48 13.42 -9.41 -7.40
C ILE A 48 12.96 -9.78 -5.98
N SER A 49 13.45 -9.07 -4.96
CA SER A 49 13.13 -9.36 -3.56
C SER A 49 11.66 -9.07 -3.22
N LEU A 50 11.09 -7.97 -3.71
CA LEU A 50 9.67 -7.67 -3.48
C LEU A 50 8.76 -8.73 -4.14
N THR A 51 9.11 -9.18 -5.35
CA THR A 51 8.37 -10.28 -5.99
C THR A 51 8.42 -11.54 -5.13
N GLY A 52 9.60 -11.89 -4.60
CA GLY A 52 9.77 -12.99 -3.65
C GLY A 52 8.97 -12.81 -2.36
N THR A 53 8.93 -11.61 -1.81
CA THR A 53 8.16 -11.28 -0.58
C THR A 53 6.64 -11.46 -0.80
N TRP A 54 6.10 -10.96 -1.91
CA TRP A 54 4.68 -11.17 -2.26
C TRP A 54 4.38 -12.65 -2.54
N MET A 55 5.29 -13.35 -3.19
CA MET A 55 5.20 -14.79 -3.40
C MET A 55 5.16 -15.55 -2.06
N GLN A 56 6.07 -15.23 -1.12
CA GLN A 56 6.08 -15.81 0.22
C GLN A 56 4.78 -15.55 0.98
N THR A 57 4.21 -14.34 0.90
CA THR A 57 2.96 -13.99 1.56
C THR A 57 1.83 -14.93 1.13
N VAL A 58 1.71 -15.22 -0.16
CA VAL A 58 0.70 -16.15 -0.70
C VAL A 58 0.97 -17.58 -0.26
N ALA A 59 2.21 -18.05 -0.41
CA ALA A 59 2.60 -19.39 -0.01
C ALA A 59 2.42 -19.63 1.50
N GLN A 60 2.71 -18.62 2.33
CA GLN A 60 2.53 -18.69 3.77
C GLN A 60 1.06 -18.76 4.17
N SER A 61 0.20 -17.95 3.54
CA SER A 61 -1.25 -18.03 3.79
C SER A 61 -1.82 -19.37 3.37
N TRP A 62 -1.36 -19.92 2.25
CA TRP A 62 -1.74 -21.26 1.78
C TRP A 62 -1.28 -22.35 2.73
N LEU A 63 -0.02 -22.30 3.19
CA LEU A 63 0.53 -23.24 4.16
C LEU A 63 -0.26 -23.25 5.48
N VAL A 64 -0.53 -22.06 6.05
CA VAL A 64 -1.33 -21.95 7.29
C VAL A 64 -2.71 -22.57 7.10
N TYR A 65 -3.36 -22.29 5.97
CA TYR A 65 -4.64 -22.88 5.65
C TYR A 65 -4.58 -24.40 5.51
N LYS A 66 -3.59 -24.95 4.80
CA LYS A 66 -3.40 -26.40 4.67
C LYS A 66 -3.17 -27.10 6.01
N LEU A 67 -2.41 -26.48 6.89
CA LEU A 67 -2.11 -27.05 8.21
C LEU A 67 -3.31 -27.02 9.17
N THR A 68 -4.24 -26.07 9.01
CA THR A 68 -5.25 -25.79 10.04
C THR A 68 -6.69 -25.80 9.55
N GLY A 69 -6.93 -25.44 8.31
CA GLY A 69 -8.27 -25.22 7.76
C GLY A 69 -9.04 -24.07 8.43
N SER A 70 -8.40 -23.27 9.30
CA SER A 70 -9.00 -22.25 10.16
C SER A 70 -8.80 -20.84 9.61
N GLY A 71 -9.89 -20.08 9.51
CA GLY A 71 -9.87 -18.65 9.21
C GLY A 71 -9.26 -17.83 10.34
N LEU A 72 -9.51 -18.21 11.59
CA LEU A 72 -8.95 -17.56 12.78
C LEU A 72 -7.41 -17.59 12.76
N LEU A 73 -6.82 -18.76 12.45
CA LEU A 73 -5.37 -18.89 12.42
C LEU A 73 -4.73 -18.15 11.23
N LEU A 74 -5.42 -18.09 10.08
CA LEU A 74 -5.05 -17.20 8.99
C LEU A 74 -5.02 -15.74 9.45
N GLY A 75 -6.09 -15.29 10.11
CA GLY A 75 -6.19 -13.95 10.67
C GLY A 75 -5.13 -13.66 11.74
N ALA A 76 -4.87 -14.63 12.63
CA ALA A 76 -3.88 -14.50 13.70
C ALA A 76 -2.45 -14.37 13.16
N VAL A 77 -2.07 -15.13 12.12
CA VAL A 77 -0.75 -14.98 11.46
C VAL A 77 -0.66 -13.64 10.74
N GLY A 78 -1.74 -13.20 10.06
CA GLY A 78 -1.83 -11.87 9.48
C GLY A 78 -1.68 -10.76 10.52
N PHE A 79 -2.34 -10.89 11.66
CA PHE A 79 -2.21 -9.99 12.81
C PHE A 79 -0.76 -9.97 13.33
N ALA A 80 -0.17 -11.13 13.57
CA ALA A 80 1.20 -11.26 14.09
C ALA A 80 2.24 -10.62 13.17
N SER A 81 2.07 -10.69 11.85
CA SER A 81 2.99 -10.11 10.88
C SER A 81 2.93 -8.59 10.80
N GLN A 82 1.78 -7.98 11.12
CA GLN A 82 1.55 -6.55 10.92
C GLN A 82 1.57 -5.73 12.20
N ILE A 83 1.15 -6.31 13.34
CA ILE A 83 1.07 -5.57 14.61
C ILE A 83 2.43 -5.04 15.09
N PRO A 84 3.56 -5.76 14.93
CA PRO A 84 4.86 -5.20 15.29
C PRO A 84 5.24 -4.00 14.43
N VAL A 85 4.89 -4.01 13.14
CA VAL A 85 5.11 -2.86 12.25
C VAL A 85 4.37 -1.64 12.80
N PHE A 86 3.09 -1.81 13.16
CA PHE A 86 2.28 -0.72 13.71
C PHE A 86 2.86 -0.15 15.02
N LEU A 87 3.26 -1.01 15.95
CA LEU A 87 3.73 -0.58 17.27
C LEU A 87 5.17 -0.04 17.26
N ILE A 88 6.05 -0.61 16.44
CA ILE A 88 7.50 -0.38 16.50
C ILE A 88 7.99 0.56 15.38
N ALA A 89 7.23 0.79 14.30
CA ALA A 89 7.66 1.66 13.19
C ALA A 89 8.12 3.08 13.61
N PRO A 90 7.56 3.74 14.63
CA PRO A 90 8.08 5.00 15.13
C PRO A 90 9.53 4.90 15.63
N ILE A 91 9.87 3.79 16.31
CA ILE A 91 11.24 3.52 16.79
C ILE A 91 12.16 3.24 15.59
N GLY A 92 11.66 2.51 14.58
CA GLY A 92 12.37 2.27 13.33
C GLY A 92 12.72 3.54 12.59
N GLY A 93 11.80 4.52 12.55
CA GLY A 93 12.04 5.85 12.00
C GLY A 93 13.18 6.60 12.70
N ILE A 94 13.15 6.65 14.04
CA ILE A 94 14.22 7.26 14.85
C ILE A 94 15.57 6.58 14.56
N THR A 95 15.57 5.26 14.46
CA THR A 95 16.78 4.48 14.17
C THR A 95 17.33 4.84 12.80
N ALA A 96 16.47 4.95 11.78
CA ALA A 96 16.85 5.34 10.42
C ALA A 96 17.41 6.78 10.34
N ASP A 97 17.04 7.65 11.27
CA ASP A 97 17.57 9.01 11.36
C ASP A 97 18.91 9.10 12.09
N ARG A 98 19.17 8.21 13.04
CA ARG A 98 20.40 8.24 13.89
C ARG A 98 21.51 7.34 13.37
N VAL A 99 21.17 6.25 12.67
CA VAL A 99 22.12 5.25 12.18
C VAL A 99 22.31 5.37 10.67
N ASN A 100 23.39 4.80 10.15
CA ASN A 100 23.61 4.71 8.71
C ASN A 100 22.49 3.87 8.06
N ARG A 101 21.67 4.49 7.23
CA ARG A 101 20.47 3.86 6.59
C ARG A 101 20.83 2.64 5.77
N GLN A 102 21.94 2.68 5.02
CA GLN A 102 22.43 1.54 4.25
C GLN A 102 22.69 0.34 5.15
N ARG A 103 23.34 0.55 6.31
CA ARG A 103 23.60 -0.53 7.28
C ARG A 103 22.32 -1.08 7.89
N VAL A 104 21.37 -0.20 8.22
CA VAL A 104 20.05 -0.62 8.73
C VAL A 104 19.35 -1.50 7.71
N VAL A 105 19.28 -1.07 6.43
CA VAL A 105 18.61 -1.86 5.39
C VAL A 105 19.35 -3.18 5.12
N ILE A 106 20.69 -3.21 5.10
CA ILE A 106 21.44 -4.46 4.94
C ILE A 106 21.14 -5.41 6.11
N ALA A 107 21.13 -4.92 7.35
CA ALA A 107 20.83 -5.75 8.52
C ALA A 107 19.42 -6.33 8.47
N THR A 108 18.41 -5.49 8.17
CA THR A 108 17.01 -5.93 8.06
C THR A 108 16.80 -6.94 6.95
N GLN A 109 17.39 -6.72 5.77
CA GLN A 109 17.33 -7.66 4.64
C GLN A 109 18.05 -8.98 4.95
N THR A 110 19.17 -8.94 5.69
CA THR A 110 19.89 -10.15 6.12
C THR A 110 19.07 -10.96 7.13
N ILE A 111 18.46 -10.30 8.11
CA ILE A 111 17.60 -10.99 9.09
C ILE A 111 16.37 -11.57 8.37
N SER A 112 15.72 -10.83 7.48
CA SER A 112 14.59 -11.32 6.67
C SER A 112 14.98 -12.55 5.84
N MET A 113 16.17 -12.55 5.23
CA MET A 113 16.73 -13.69 4.51
C MET A 113 16.86 -14.93 5.41
N VAL A 114 17.42 -14.76 6.61
CA VAL A 114 17.59 -15.85 7.59
C VAL A 114 16.23 -16.41 8.01
N LEU A 115 15.26 -15.53 8.33
CA LEU A 115 13.90 -15.96 8.69
C LEU A 115 13.23 -16.74 7.54
N ALA A 116 13.42 -16.30 6.31
CA ALA A 116 12.88 -17.00 5.13
C ALA A 116 13.57 -18.36 4.91
N PHE A 117 14.89 -18.47 5.12
CA PHE A 117 15.58 -19.77 5.08
C PHE A 117 15.14 -20.72 6.19
N VAL A 118 14.92 -20.21 7.40
CA VAL A 118 14.39 -21.04 8.51
C VAL A 118 13.00 -21.55 8.15
N LEU A 119 12.13 -20.69 7.64
CA LEU A 119 10.78 -21.09 7.21
C LEU A 119 10.85 -22.13 6.08
N ALA A 120 11.73 -21.94 5.09
CA ALA A 120 11.95 -22.89 4.00
C ALA A 120 12.44 -24.24 4.52
N ALA A 121 13.46 -24.25 5.37
CA ALA A 121 14.04 -25.46 5.93
C ALA A 121 13.02 -26.27 6.76
N LEU A 122 12.26 -25.62 7.63
CA LEU A 122 11.20 -26.25 8.41
C LEU A 122 10.12 -26.85 7.51
N THR A 123 9.75 -26.14 6.43
CA THR A 123 8.70 -26.60 5.51
C THR A 123 9.20 -27.75 4.63
N LEU A 124 10.39 -27.65 4.06
CA LEU A 124 10.98 -28.71 3.20
C LEU A 124 11.28 -30.00 3.97
N THR A 125 11.64 -29.88 5.26
CA THR A 125 11.89 -31.04 6.13
C THR A 125 10.61 -31.63 6.73
N GLY A 126 9.42 -31.04 6.45
CA GLY A 126 8.15 -31.49 7.01
C GLY A 126 7.97 -31.25 8.51
N LYS A 127 8.87 -30.48 9.14
CA LYS A 127 8.81 -30.18 10.60
C LYS A 127 8.04 -28.90 10.91
N ILE A 128 7.47 -28.24 9.90
CA ILE A 128 6.74 -26.99 10.08
C ILE A 128 5.46 -27.21 10.89
N GLN A 129 5.21 -26.33 11.84
CA GLN A 129 3.99 -26.24 12.64
C GLN A 129 3.48 -24.80 12.63
N VAL A 130 2.19 -24.61 12.93
CA VAL A 130 1.55 -23.29 12.89
C VAL A 130 2.24 -22.25 13.77
N TRP A 131 2.68 -22.65 14.97
CA TRP A 131 3.37 -21.75 15.88
C TRP A 131 4.74 -21.28 15.33
N HIS A 132 5.45 -22.10 14.53
CA HIS A 132 6.66 -21.66 13.84
C HIS A 132 6.33 -20.54 12.86
N VAL A 133 5.24 -20.71 12.07
CA VAL A 133 4.81 -19.69 11.12
C VAL A 133 4.42 -18.39 11.83
N PHE A 134 3.69 -18.52 12.96
CA PHE A 134 3.28 -17.36 13.77
C PHE A 134 4.49 -16.59 14.32
N VAL A 135 5.46 -17.27 14.92
CA VAL A 135 6.67 -16.64 15.47
C VAL A 135 7.51 -16.01 14.38
N LEU A 136 7.75 -16.72 13.27
CA LEU A 136 8.53 -16.19 12.15
C LEU A 136 7.84 -14.97 11.48
N ALA A 137 6.51 -15.00 11.38
CA ALA A 137 5.73 -13.87 10.90
C ALA A 137 5.84 -12.64 11.82
N ALA A 138 5.75 -12.84 13.14
CA ALA A 138 5.93 -11.78 14.12
C ALA A 138 7.34 -11.18 14.09
N LEU A 139 8.37 -12.03 14.01
CA LEU A 139 9.76 -11.57 13.89
C LEU A 139 9.99 -10.80 12.58
N LEU A 140 9.44 -11.27 11.47
CA LEU A 140 9.49 -10.53 10.20
C LEU A 140 8.77 -9.19 10.31
N GLY A 141 7.66 -9.12 11.05
CA GLY A 141 6.97 -7.88 11.36
C GLY A 141 7.85 -6.89 12.13
N VAL A 142 8.60 -7.36 13.13
CA VAL A 142 9.58 -6.54 13.86
C VAL A 142 10.67 -6.01 12.90
N VAL A 143 11.20 -6.87 12.04
CA VAL A 143 12.22 -6.46 11.06
C VAL A 143 11.67 -5.41 10.09
N ASN A 144 10.44 -5.59 9.60
CA ASN A 144 9.78 -4.66 8.70
C ASN A 144 9.52 -3.28 9.35
N ALA A 145 9.34 -3.22 10.66
CA ALA A 145 9.19 -1.96 11.39
C ALA A 145 10.43 -1.05 11.28
N PHE A 146 11.62 -1.63 11.06
CA PHE A 146 12.86 -0.88 10.80
C PHE A 146 13.16 -0.77 9.31
N ASP A 147 12.87 -1.81 8.52
CA ASP A 147 13.16 -1.85 7.09
C ASP A 147 12.37 -0.80 6.30
N ILE A 148 11.06 -0.68 6.55
CA ILE A 148 10.19 0.23 5.79
C ILE A 148 10.66 1.68 5.91
N PRO A 149 10.80 2.30 7.12
CA PRO A 149 11.27 3.67 7.24
C PRO A 149 12.74 3.82 6.79
N GLY A 150 13.59 2.81 7.04
CA GLY A 150 14.97 2.78 6.58
C GLY A 150 15.07 2.90 5.07
N ARG A 151 14.36 2.08 4.31
CA ARG A 151 14.31 2.12 2.85
C ARG A 151 13.75 3.43 2.30
N GLN A 152 12.65 3.92 2.86
CA GLN A 152 12.02 5.16 2.39
C GLN A 152 12.96 6.35 2.54
N SER A 153 13.63 6.45 3.70
CA SER A 153 14.58 7.52 3.93
C SER A 153 15.89 7.35 3.16
N PHE A 154 16.23 6.15 2.71
CA PHE A 154 17.42 5.87 1.92
C PHE A 154 17.31 6.30 0.46
N LEU A 155 16.09 6.46 -0.09
CA LEU A 155 15.88 6.88 -1.48
C LEU A 155 16.59 8.20 -1.81
N VAL A 156 16.50 9.20 -0.94
CA VAL A 156 17.14 10.50 -1.17
C VAL A 156 18.67 10.41 -1.19
N ASP A 157 19.25 9.48 -0.42
CA ASP A 157 20.70 9.28 -0.38
C ASP A 157 21.24 8.64 -1.69
N MET A 158 20.37 7.98 -2.46
CA MET A 158 20.71 7.33 -3.74
C MET A 158 20.60 8.26 -4.95
N VAL A 159 19.61 9.16 -4.98
CA VAL A 159 19.30 9.98 -6.17
C VAL A 159 19.40 11.49 -5.94
N GLY A 160 19.60 11.94 -4.69
CA GLY A 160 19.55 13.35 -4.36
C GLY A 160 18.12 13.92 -4.31
N LYS A 161 17.97 15.21 -3.99
CA LYS A 161 16.67 15.87 -3.85
C LYS A 161 15.98 16.11 -5.20
N GLU A 162 16.75 16.36 -6.25
CA GLU A 162 16.22 16.71 -7.59
C GLU A 162 15.44 15.58 -8.24
N ASP A 163 15.94 14.34 -8.14
CA ASP A 163 15.33 13.16 -8.75
C ASP A 163 14.49 12.31 -7.76
N LEU A 164 14.33 12.79 -6.50
CA LEU A 164 13.63 12.05 -5.44
C LEU A 164 12.19 11.71 -5.81
N MET A 165 11.44 12.64 -6.40
CA MET A 165 10.04 12.40 -6.80
C MET A 165 9.95 11.30 -7.85
N ASN A 166 10.90 11.28 -8.80
CA ASN A 166 10.98 10.23 -9.81
C ASN A 166 11.34 8.86 -9.20
N ALA A 167 12.28 8.83 -8.25
CA ALA A 167 12.63 7.62 -7.51
C ALA A 167 11.46 7.07 -6.69
N ILE A 168 10.68 7.93 -6.04
CA ILE A 168 9.45 7.54 -5.30
C ILE A 168 8.42 6.95 -6.26
N ALA A 169 8.20 7.55 -7.43
CA ALA A 169 7.26 7.05 -8.42
C ALA A 169 7.66 5.67 -8.95
N LEU A 170 8.95 5.48 -9.29
CA LEU A 170 9.49 4.19 -9.72
C LEU A 170 9.42 3.12 -8.61
N ASN A 171 9.74 3.49 -7.37
CA ASN A 171 9.62 2.59 -6.22
C ASN A 171 8.17 2.14 -5.99
N SER A 172 7.20 3.05 -6.13
CA SER A 172 5.77 2.73 -6.05
C SER A 172 5.33 1.81 -7.19
N SER A 173 5.81 2.05 -8.41
CA SER A 173 5.53 1.20 -9.58
C SER A 173 6.09 -0.21 -9.40
N MET A 174 7.30 -0.32 -8.88
CA MET A 174 7.95 -1.59 -8.56
C MET A 174 7.15 -2.37 -7.50
N PHE A 175 6.72 -1.72 -6.43
CA PHE A 175 5.91 -2.34 -5.37
C PHE A 175 4.58 -2.88 -5.92
N ASN A 176 3.88 -2.11 -6.74
CA ASN A 176 2.62 -2.53 -7.35
C ASN A 176 2.83 -3.62 -8.40
N GLY A 177 3.90 -3.55 -9.20
CA GLY A 177 4.26 -4.62 -10.14
C GLY A 177 4.56 -5.95 -9.44
N ALA A 178 5.35 -5.91 -8.36
CA ALA A 178 5.64 -7.10 -7.56
C ALA A 178 4.38 -7.68 -6.90
N ARG A 179 3.44 -6.85 -6.49
CA ARG A 179 2.13 -7.27 -5.94
C ARG A 179 1.27 -8.05 -6.95
N VAL A 180 1.44 -7.80 -8.25
CA VAL A 180 0.75 -8.55 -9.32
C VAL A 180 1.51 -9.84 -9.64
N ILE A 181 2.83 -9.71 -9.85
CA ILE A 181 3.67 -10.82 -10.32
C ILE A 181 3.85 -11.88 -9.22
N GLY A 182 4.07 -11.45 -7.97
CA GLY A 182 4.35 -12.35 -6.85
C GLY A 182 3.30 -13.45 -6.65
N PRO A 183 2.01 -13.13 -6.51
CA PRO A 183 0.95 -14.13 -6.38
C PRO A 183 0.83 -15.08 -7.57
N ALA A 184 1.02 -14.58 -8.80
CA ALA A 184 0.99 -15.41 -10.00
C ALA A 184 2.14 -16.44 -10.01
N VAL A 185 3.36 -16.00 -9.67
CA VAL A 185 4.53 -16.88 -9.52
C VAL A 185 4.32 -17.86 -8.36
N ALA A 186 3.77 -17.40 -7.23
CA ALA A 186 3.46 -18.25 -6.09
C ALA A 186 2.50 -19.38 -6.46
N GLY A 187 1.41 -19.06 -7.18
CA GLY A 187 0.43 -20.05 -7.62
C GLY A 187 1.07 -21.19 -8.43
N VAL A 188 1.99 -20.86 -9.34
CA VAL A 188 2.72 -21.84 -10.15
C VAL A 188 3.73 -22.63 -9.31
N LEU A 189 4.56 -21.94 -8.52
CA LEU A 189 5.62 -22.58 -7.75
C LEU A 189 5.05 -23.49 -6.65
N VAL A 190 4.08 -23.01 -5.88
CA VAL A 190 3.43 -23.80 -4.82
C VAL A 190 2.76 -25.03 -5.43
N ALA A 191 2.06 -24.86 -6.55
CA ALA A 191 1.32 -25.93 -7.18
C ALA A 191 2.21 -27.03 -7.78
N ARG A 192 3.46 -26.71 -8.19
CA ARG A 192 4.40 -27.67 -8.76
C ARG A 192 5.40 -28.23 -7.75
N LEU A 193 5.95 -27.37 -6.91
CA LEU A 193 7.09 -27.68 -6.05
C LEU A 193 6.75 -27.61 -4.55
N GLY A 194 5.61 -27.02 -4.19
CA GLY A 194 5.21 -26.80 -2.81
C GLY A 194 5.68 -25.48 -2.21
N GLU A 195 5.16 -25.17 -1.03
CA GLU A 195 5.36 -23.90 -0.33
C GLU A 195 6.83 -23.67 0.06
N GLY A 196 7.51 -24.75 0.48
CA GLY A 196 8.91 -24.69 0.93
C GLY A 196 9.86 -24.10 -0.14
N TRP A 197 9.65 -24.44 -1.40
CA TRP A 197 10.45 -23.88 -2.50
C TRP A 197 10.15 -22.40 -2.76
N CYS A 198 8.92 -21.95 -2.53
CA CYS A 198 8.61 -20.53 -2.56
C CYS A 198 9.38 -19.76 -1.49
N PHE A 199 9.45 -20.29 -0.26
CA PHE A 199 10.20 -19.66 0.83
C PHE A 199 11.69 -19.66 0.54
N PHE A 200 12.22 -20.74 -0.01
CA PHE A 200 13.61 -20.84 -0.42
C PHE A 200 13.94 -19.82 -1.52
N ALA A 201 13.11 -19.73 -2.56
CA ALA A 201 13.31 -18.77 -3.65
C ALA A 201 13.27 -17.31 -3.14
N ASN A 202 12.36 -17.00 -2.20
CA ASN A 202 12.35 -15.69 -1.55
C ASN A 202 13.61 -15.46 -0.72
N ALA A 203 14.07 -16.43 0.06
CA ALA A 203 15.30 -16.33 0.83
C ALA A 203 16.51 -16.02 -0.08
N VAL A 204 16.62 -16.69 -1.22
CA VAL A 204 17.67 -16.42 -2.23
C VAL A 204 17.49 -15.03 -2.84
N SER A 205 16.25 -14.56 -3.06
CA SER A 205 15.99 -13.25 -3.66
C SER A 205 16.56 -12.09 -2.84
N TYR A 206 16.64 -12.22 -1.51
CA TYR A 206 17.27 -11.23 -0.64
C TYR A 206 18.76 -11.03 -0.93
N ILE A 207 19.45 -12.07 -1.43
CA ILE A 207 20.87 -11.96 -1.81
C ILE A 207 21.06 -10.89 -2.89
N ALA A 208 20.14 -10.79 -3.84
CA ALA A 208 20.21 -9.79 -4.91
C ALA A 208 20.18 -8.35 -4.35
N VAL A 209 19.32 -8.08 -3.36
CA VAL A 209 19.25 -6.78 -2.68
C VAL A 209 20.51 -6.52 -1.85
N ILE A 210 20.94 -7.49 -1.05
CA ILE A 210 22.10 -7.35 -0.17
C ILE A 210 23.36 -7.07 -1.00
N VAL A 211 23.58 -7.83 -2.08
CA VAL A 211 24.69 -7.59 -3.02
C VAL A 211 24.59 -6.20 -3.66
N GLY A 212 23.39 -5.82 -4.14
CA GLY A 212 23.14 -4.48 -4.65
C GLY A 212 23.52 -3.38 -3.65
N LEU A 213 23.06 -3.51 -2.39
CA LEU A 213 23.37 -2.56 -1.31
C LEU A 213 24.88 -2.50 -0.98
N LEU A 214 25.58 -3.63 -0.97
CA LEU A 214 27.01 -3.69 -0.69
C LEU A 214 27.86 -3.06 -1.81
N LEU A 215 27.40 -3.15 -3.07
CA LEU A 215 28.06 -2.56 -4.25
C LEU A 215 27.82 -1.05 -4.37
N MET A 216 26.93 -0.46 -3.57
CA MET A 216 26.64 0.98 -3.59
C MET A 216 27.73 1.78 -2.91
N LYS A 217 28.08 2.89 -3.52
CA LYS A 217 28.96 3.90 -2.94
C LYS A 217 28.12 5.11 -2.51
N VAL A 218 27.62 5.08 -1.28
CA VAL A 218 26.81 6.17 -0.71
C VAL A 218 27.67 6.98 0.24
N ARG A 219 27.73 8.30 0.03
CA ARG A 219 28.37 9.22 0.98
C ARG A 219 27.43 9.42 2.17
N ALA A 220 27.92 9.19 3.37
CA ALA A 220 27.16 9.51 4.57
C ALA A 220 26.87 11.04 4.59
N SER A 221 25.59 11.39 4.45
CA SER A 221 25.19 12.80 4.61
C SER A 221 25.19 13.14 6.09
N ALA A 222 25.91 14.23 6.45
CA ALA A 222 25.84 14.77 7.80
C ALA A 222 24.40 15.26 8.07
N ARG A 223 23.77 14.73 9.09
CA ARG A 223 22.40 15.07 9.45
C ARG A 223 22.34 15.81 10.77
N VAL A 224 21.45 16.78 10.82
CA VAL A 224 21.04 17.40 12.06
C VAL A 224 19.86 16.57 12.59
N PRO A 225 20.01 15.89 13.72
CA PRO A 225 18.90 15.13 14.32
C PRO A 225 17.76 16.09 14.65
N SER A 226 16.53 15.71 14.29
CA SER A 226 15.36 16.44 14.77
C SER A 226 15.31 16.37 16.30
N LYS A 227 15.12 17.52 16.95
CA LYS A 227 15.00 17.61 18.42
C LYS A 227 13.61 17.20 18.92
N ALA A 228 12.61 17.11 18.04
CA ALA A 228 11.23 16.84 18.42
C ALA A 228 11.01 15.35 18.74
N SER A 229 10.26 15.07 19.79
CA SER A 229 9.86 13.71 20.16
C SER A 229 8.92 13.10 19.11
N PRO A 230 9.12 11.85 18.67
CA PRO A 230 8.16 11.18 17.79
C PRO A 230 6.74 11.11 18.33
N TYR A 231 6.61 11.03 19.64
CA TYR A 231 5.31 11.05 20.32
C TYR A 231 4.59 12.39 20.11
N GLU A 232 5.30 13.51 20.25
CA GLU A 232 4.76 14.86 19.98
C GLU A 232 4.29 14.98 18.54
N HIS A 233 5.06 14.50 17.56
CA HIS A 233 4.68 14.50 16.16
C HIS A 233 3.39 13.70 15.88
N ILE A 234 3.21 12.55 16.54
CA ILE A 234 2.00 11.73 16.41
C ILE A 234 0.81 12.46 17.03
N VAL A 235 0.97 13.00 18.25
CA VAL A 235 -0.08 13.73 18.96
C VAL A 235 -0.54 14.96 18.16
N GLU A 236 0.39 15.75 17.63
CA GLU A 236 0.06 16.90 16.77
C GLU A 236 -0.66 16.48 15.49
N GLY A 237 -0.24 15.36 14.87
CA GLY A 237 -0.94 14.80 13.72
C GLY A 237 -2.38 14.42 14.04
N PHE A 238 -2.63 13.76 15.18
CA PHE A 238 -3.99 13.42 15.64
C PHE A 238 -4.82 14.65 15.97
N GLN A 239 -4.26 15.64 16.67
CA GLN A 239 -4.95 16.89 16.97
C GLN A 239 -5.37 17.65 15.71
N PHE A 240 -4.50 17.71 14.71
CA PHE A 240 -4.84 18.33 13.44
C PHE A 240 -5.97 17.57 12.72
N VAL A 241 -5.90 16.23 12.68
CA VAL A 241 -6.94 15.38 12.09
C VAL A 241 -8.28 15.57 12.81
N GLU A 242 -8.29 15.61 14.15
CA GLU A 242 -9.49 15.79 14.95
C GLU A 242 -10.19 17.11 14.64
N ARG A 243 -9.43 18.19 14.50
CA ARG A 243 -9.94 19.54 14.20
C ARG A 243 -10.33 19.71 12.73
N THR A 244 -9.84 18.88 11.80
CA THR A 244 -10.08 19.03 10.37
C THR A 244 -11.08 17.99 9.87
N ALA A 245 -12.37 18.38 9.82
CA ALA A 245 -13.46 17.46 9.50
C ALA A 245 -13.27 16.69 8.17
N PRO A 246 -12.82 17.30 7.04
CA PRO A 246 -12.62 16.57 5.80
C PRO A 246 -11.60 15.43 5.92
N ILE A 247 -10.47 15.67 6.59
CA ILE A 247 -9.41 14.69 6.77
C ILE A 247 -9.86 13.58 7.72
N ARG A 248 -10.48 13.94 8.83
CA ARG A 248 -11.05 12.99 9.79
C ARG A 248 -12.04 12.03 9.11
N THR A 249 -12.95 12.57 8.31
CA THR A 249 -13.98 11.77 7.61
C THR A 249 -13.35 10.79 6.61
N LEU A 250 -12.33 11.22 5.87
CA LEU A 250 -11.58 10.35 4.95
C LEU A 250 -10.84 9.23 5.69
N LEU A 251 -10.20 9.56 6.83
CA LEU A 251 -9.46 8.58 7.62
C LEU A 251 -10.38 7.57 8.31
N LEU A 252 -11.55 7.99 8.78
CA LEU A 252 -12.56 7.08 9.33
C LEU A 252 -13.08 6.11 8.25
N LEU A 253 -13.37 6.59 7.05
CA LEU A 253 -13.75 5.74 5.92
C LEU A 253 -12.65 4.72 5.59
N LEU A 254 -11.39 5.17 5.58
CA LEU A 254 -10.24 4.30 5.34
C LEU A 254 -10.12 3.22 6.42
N GLY A 255 -10.33 3.58 7.69
CA GLY A 255 -10.36 2.64 8.82
C GLY A 255 -11.46 1.58 8.67
N VAL A 256 -12.68 1.99 8.30
CA VAL A 256 -13.78 1.05 8.02
C VAL A 256 -13.39 0.07 6.91
N VAL A 257 -12.89 0.57 5.78
CA VAL A 257 -12.46 -0.27 4.65
C VAL A 257 -11.34 -1.22 5.06
N SER A 258 -10.39 -0.75 5.86
CA SER A 258 -9.25 -1.57 6.33
C SER A 258 -9.71 -2.71 7.26
N VAL A 259 -10.62 -2.43 8.19
CA VAL A 259 -11.12 -3.43 9.16
C VAL A 259 -12.09 -4.41 8.52
N THR A 260 -12.99 -3.94 7.65
CA THR A 260 -14.11 -4.77 7.17
C THR A 260 -13.92 -5.28 5.75
N GLY A 261 -13.32 -4.47 4.88
CA GLY A 261 -13.11 -4.82 3.48
C GLY A 261 -11.86 -5.65 3.22
N MET A 262 -10.72 -5.27 3.80
CA MET A 262 -9.42 -5.92 3.53
C MET A 262 -9.29 -7.39 3.97
N PRO A 263 -10.04 -7.91 4.97
CA PRO A 263 -9.97 -9.31 5.37
C PRO A 263 -10.21 -10.33 4.24
N TYR A 264 -10.86 -9.93 3.12
CA TYR A 264 -11.03 -10.81 1.97
C TYR A 264 -9.73 -11.43 1.46
N VAL A 265 -8.61 -10.66 1.54
CA VAL A 265 -7.28 -11.13 1.12
C VAL A 265 -6.82 -12.30 1.98
N VAL A 266 -7.01 -12.20 3.30
CA VAL A 266 -6.61 -13.23 4.27
C VAL A 266 -7.45 -14.49 4.10
N LEU A 267 -8.73 -14.34 3.72
CA LEU A 267 -9.67 -15.46 3.53
C LEU A 267 -9.58 -16.09 2.13
N MET A 268 -8.79 -15.57 1.23
CA MET A 268 -8.67 -16.05 -0.15
C MET A 268 -8.31 -17.54 -0.27
N PRO A 269 -7.44 -18.13 0.59
CA PRO A 269 -7.18 -19.57 0.57
C PRO A 269 -8.45 -20.42 0.77
N ILE A 270 -9.37 -19.98 1.64
CA ILE A 270 -10.65 -20.69 1.88
C ILE A 270 -11.52 -20.66 0.61
N PHE A 271 -11.56 -19.53 -0.10
CA PHE A 271 -12.28 -19.44 -1.37
C PHE A 271 -11.67 -20.36 -2.43
N ALA A 272 -10.35 -20.38 -2.55
CA ALA A 272 -9.63 -21.17 -3.55
C ALA A 272 -9.84 -22.68 -3.37
N ASP A 273 -9.95 -23.15 -2.13
CA ASP A 273 -10.07 -24.58 -1.82
C ASP A 273 -11.52 -25.05 -1.64
N ARG A 274 -12.30 -24.36 -0.80
CA ARG A 274 -13.63 -24.85 -0.37
C ARG A 274 -14.78 -24.30 -1.19
N VAL A 275 -14.73 -23.03 -1.60
CA VAL A 275 -15.87 -22.34 -2.23
C VAL A 275 -15.83 -22.48 -3.75
N LEU A 276 -14.67 -22.30 -4.38
CA LEU A 276 -14.52 -22.22 -5.83
C LEU A 276 -13.84 -23.46 -6.41
N ARG A 277 -14.42 -24.65 -6.15
CA ARG A 277 -13.83 -25.94 -6.56
C ARG A 277 -13.86 -26.21 -8.06
N GLY A 278 -14.74 -25.56 -8.81
CA GLY A 278 -14.88 -25.75 -10.26
C GLY A 278 -13.96 -24.77 -11.03
N GLY A 279 -13.07 -25.27 -11.89
CA GLY A 279 -12.20 -24.46 -12.74
C GLY A 279 -10.72 -24.45 -12.32
N GLY A 280 -9.89 -23.93 -13.21
CA GLY A 280 -8.43 -23.92 -13.04
C GLY A 280 -7.73 -25.24 -13.41
N GLN A 281 -8.47 -26.32 -13.71
CA GLN A 281 -7.91 -27.63 -14.10
C GLN A 281 -7.10 -27.55 -15.40
N GLU A 282 -7.61 -26.83 -16.41
CA GLU A 282 -6.94 -26.63 -17.69
C GLU A 282 -5.57 -25.97 -17.52
N PHE A 283 -5.54 -24.91 -16.70
CA PHE A 283 -4.28 -24.24 -16.40
C PHE A 283 -3.35 -25.12 -15.56
N ALA A 284 -3.88 -25.85 -14.58
CA ALA A 284 -3.11 -26.79 -13.78
C ALA A 284 -2.50 -27.91 -14.60
N SER A 285 -3.23 -28.49 -15.57
CA SER A 285 -2.72 -29.52 -16.49
C SER A 285 -1.63 -28.97 -17.39
N LEU A 286 -1.81 -27.75 -17.92
CA LEU A 286 -0.82 -27.07 -18.77
C LEU A 286 0.52 -26.88 -18.06
N ILE A 287 0.50 -26.53 -16.78
CA ILE A 287 1.72 -26.29 -15.99
C ILE A 287 2.19 -27.54 -15.24
N GLY A 288 1.52 -28.69 -15.35
CA GLY A 288 1.87 -29.91 -14.62
C GLY A 288 1.75 -29.72 -13.09
N ALA A 289 0.71 -29.03 -12.61
CA ALA A 289 0.52 -28.73 -11.21
C ALA A 289 -0.17 -29.88 -10.46
N HIS A 290 0.27 -30.13 -9.22
CA HIS A 290 -0.31 -31.15 -8.35
C HIS A 290 -1.33 -30.58 -7.34
N ASP A 291 -1.23 -29.28 -7.00
CA ASP A 291 -2.10 -28.58 -6.04
C ASP A 291 -3.02 -27.58 -6.75
N LEU A 292 -4.25 -27.98 -7.06
CA LEU A 292 -5.25 -27.14 -7.72
C LEU A 292 -5.66 -25.94 -6.88
N GLY A 293 -5.69 -26.07 -5.56
CA GLY A 293 -6.05 -24.97 -4.66
C GLY A 293 -5.03 -23.84 -4.72
N ALA A 294 -3.76 -24.17 -4.76
CA ALA A 294 -2.67 -23.20 -4.93
C ALA A 294 -2.75 -22.50 -6.28
N VAL A 295 -3.06 -23.21 -7.38
CA VAL A 295 -3.28 -22.61 -8.71
C VAL A 295 -4.42 -21.60 -8.65
N ARG A 296 -5.56 -22.00 -8.10
CA ARG A 296 -6.74 -21.12 -7.97
C ARG A 296 -6.42 -19.89 -7.14
N LEU A 297 -5.72 -20.05 -6.00
CA LEU A 297 -5.29 -18.94 -5.15
C LEU A 297 -4.43 -17.95 -5.92
N GLY A 298 -3.43 -18.44 -6.66
CA GLY A 298 -2.56 -17.61 -7.49
C GLY A 298 -3.33 -16.82 -8.55
N ILE A 299 -4.27 -17.45 -9.25
CA ILE A 299 -5.11 -16.80 -10.27
C ILE A 299 -6.02 -15.74 -9.65
N LEU A 300 -6.69 -16.06 -8.53
CA LEU A 300 -7.59 -15.13 -7.83
C LEU A 300 -6.83 -13.89 -7.34
N MET A 301 -5.71 -14.09 -6.66
CA MET A 301 -4.89 -12.96 -6.16
C MET A 301 -4.25 -12.18 -7.31
N GLY A 302 -3.84 -12.86 -8.38
CA GLY A 302 -3.33 -12.22 -9.60
C GLY A 302 -4.38 -11.32 -10.25
N ALA A 303 -5.62 -11.78 -10.36
CA ALA A 303 -6.74 -10.98 -10.90
C ALA A 303 -6.98 -9.70 -10.07
N ALA A 304 -7.02 -9.81 -8.73
CA ALA A 304 -7.14 -8.65 -7.86
C ALA A 304 -5.94 -7.69 -8.04
N GLY A 305 -4.73 -8.23 -8.21
CA GLY A 305 -3.52 -7.46 -8.51
C GLY A 305 -3.61 -6.70 -9.82
N VAL A 306 -4.04 -7.35 -10.91
CA VAL A 306 -4.26 -6.71 -12.22
C VAL A 306 -5.28 -5.57 -12.10
N GLY A 307 -6.40 -5.80 -11.41
CA GLY A 307 -7.37 -4.76 -11.12
C GLY A 307 -6.76 -3.56 -10.40
N ALA A 308 -5.94 -3.81 -9.37
CA ALA A 308 -5.25 -2.76 -8.63
C ALA A 308 -4.27 -1.96 -9.51
N LEU A 309 -3.54 -2.63 -10.40
CA LEU A 309 -2.65 -1.97 -11.37
C LEU A 309 -3.43 -1.05 -12.30
N LEU A 310 -4.56 -1.51 -12.86
CA LEU A 310 -5.42 -0.69 -13.70
C LEU A 310 -5.98 0.52 -12.95
N GLY A 311 -6.36 0.35 -11.66
CA GLY A 311 -6.78 1.44 -10.79
C GLY A 311 -5.68 2.48 -10.58
N ALA A 312 -4.45 2.05 -10.31
CA ALA A 312 -3.30 2.93 -10.16
C ALA A 312 -3.01 3.72 -11.44
N LEU A 313 -3.04 3.06 -12.60
CA LEU A 313 -2.85 3.71 -13.90
C LEU A 313 -3.95 4.73 -14.21
N THR A 314 -5.21 4.40 -13.89
CA THR A 314 -6.33 5.34 -14.07
C THR A 314 -6.13 6.62 -13.28
N LEU A 315 -5.68 6.53 -12.03
CA LEU A 315 -5.40 7.72 -11.22
C LEU A 315 -4.17 8.48 -11.72
N ALA A 316 -3.12 7.79 -12.16
CA ALA A 316 -1.91 8.40 -12.69
C ALA A 316 -2.15 9.21 -13.99
N MET A 317 -3.13 8.81 -14.81
CA MET A 317 -3.54 9.54 -16.02
C MET A 317 -4.40 10.76 -15.72
N ARG A 318 -4.85 10.92 -14.47
CA ARG A 318 -5.71 12.04 -14.09
C ARG A 318 -4.88 13.22 -13.59
N SER A 319 -5.17 14.40 -14.09
CA SER A 319 -4.61 15.66 -13.59
C SER A 319 -5.53 16.31 -12.57
N GLY A 320 -4.96 16.71 -11.42
CA GLY A 320 -5.61 17.52 -10.39
C GLY A 320 -6.55 16.78 -9.44
N VAL A 321 -6.96 17.50 -8.39
CA VAL A 321 -7.75 16.97 -7.24
C VAL A 321 -9.26 17.18 -7.37
N LYS A 322 -9.70 17.89 -8.43
CA LYS A 322 -11.12 18.25 -8.61
C LYS A 322 -11.98 17.00 -8.77
N GLY A 323 -13.00 16.87 -7.90
CA GLY A 323 -13.95 15.74 -7.94
C GLY A 323 -13.47 14.45 -7.30
N LEU A 324 -12.25 14.38 -6.74
CA LEU A 324 -11.73 13.17 -6.09
C LEU A 324 -12.59 12.71 -4.90
N GLY A 325 -13.26 13.61 -4.17
CA GLY A 325 -14.18 13.23 -3.11
C GLY A 325 -15.35 12.36 -3.58
N ARG A 326 -15.91 12.65 -4.78
CA ARG A 326 -16.93 11.78 -5.41
C ARG A 326 -16.33 10.43 -5.83
N TRP A 327 -15.10 10.46 -6.34
CA TRP A 327 -14.40 9.24 -6.71
C TRP A 327 -14.18 8.32 -5.51
N VAL A 328 -13.76 8.87 -4.36
CA VAL A 328 -13.63 8.10 -3.11
C VAL A 328 -14.94 7.41 -2.76
N THR A 329 -16.08 8.13 -2.85
CA THR A 329 -17.41 7.56 -2.59
C THR A 329 -17.74 6.42 -3.56
N VAL A 330 -17.64 6.68 -4.87
CA VAL A 330 -17.99 5.70 -5.92
C VAL A 330 -17.08 4.49 -5.84
N CYS A 331 -15.77 4.69 -5.63
CA CYS A 331 -14.83 3.58 -5.53
C CYS A 331 -15.02 2.75 -4.27
N CYS A 332 -15.32 3.38 -3.13
CA CYS A 332 -15.63 2.64 -1.90
C CYS A 332 -16.92 1.82 -2.04
N ALA A 333 -17.97 2.39 -2.63
CA ALA A 333 -19.20 1.68 -2.93
C ALA A 333 -18.97 0.55 -3.95
N GLY A 334 -18.25 0.84 -5.05
CA GLY A 334 -17.89 -0.15 -6.06
C GLY A 334 -17.07 -1.31 -5.51
N PHE A 335 -16.12 -1.03 -4.62
CA PHE A 335 -15.37 -2.06 -3.89
C PHE A 335 -16.30 -2.94 -3.05
N GLY A 336 -17.18 -2.36 -2.23
CA GLY A 336 -18.11 -3.09 -1.41
C GLY A 336 -19.09 -3.95 -2.22
N VAL A 337 -19.67 -3.39 -3.30
CA VAL A 337 -20.55 -4.14 -4.20
C VAL A 337 -19.80 -5.30 -4.88
N SER A 338 -18.58 -5.04 -5.37
CA SER A 338 -17.76 -6.09 -6.00
C SER A 338 -17.42 -7.22 -5.01
N LEU A 339 -17.14 -6.89 -3.75
CA LEU A 339 -16.94 -7.89 -2.68
C LEU A 339 -18.19 -8.71 -2.42
N MET A 340 -19.37 -8.09 -2.39
CA MET A 340 -20.63 -8.79 -2.19
C MET A 340 -20.93 -9.77 -3.35
N LEU A 341 -20.71 -9.33 -4.59
CA LEU A 341 -20.87 -10.17 -5.77
C LEU A 341 -19.85 -11.32 -5.79
N PHE A 342 -18.59 -11.05 -5.43
CA PHE A 342 -17.56 -12.07 -5.27
C PHE A 342 -17.95 -13.10 -4.20
N ALA A 343 -18.43 -12.65 -3.05
CA ALA A 343 -18.86 -13.51 -1.94
C ALA A 343 -20.05 -14.42 -2.32
N ALA A 344 -20.95 -13.92 -3.18
CA ALA A 344 -22.11 -14.68 -3.67
C ALA A 344 -21.76 -15.66 -4.81
N SER A 345 -20.62 -15.46 -5.47
CA SER A 345 -20.20 -16.28 -6.61
C SER A 345 -19.79 -17.68 -6.18
N LYS A 346 -20.23 -18.69 -6.94
CA LYS A 346 -19.82 -20.10 -6.85
C LYS A 346 -19.01 -20.56 -8.07
N SER A 347 -18.91 -19.72 -9.09
CA SER A 347 -18.14 -20.00 -10.31
C SER A 347 -16.73 -19.42 -10.19
N PHE A 348 -15.72 -20.24 -10.45
CA PHE A 348 -14.32 -19.82 -10.39
C PHE A 348 -14.02 -18.65 -11.35
N TRP A 349 -14.36 -18.80 -12.62
CA TRP A 349 -14.08 -17.78 -13.64
C TRP A 349 -14.85 -16.48 -13.42
N LEU A 350 -16.11 -16.57 -12.96
CA LEU A 350 -16.87 -15.40 -12.55
C LEU A 350 -16.19 -14.69 -11.37
N SER A 351 -15.71 -15.46 -10.39
CA SER A 351 -14.98 -14.89 -9.24
C SER A 351 -13.68 -14.22 -9.65
N VAL A 352 -12.92 -14.80 -10.59
CA VAL A 352 -11.74 -14.17 -11.21
C VAL A 352 -12.11 -12.83 -11.85
N ALA A 353 -13.19 -12.79 -12.65
CA ALA A 353 -13.65 -11.56 -13.29
C ALA A 353 -14.11 -10.51 -12.26
N LEU A 354 -14.76 -10.91 -11.17
CA LEU A 354 -15.22 -10.01 -10.10
C LEU A 354 -14.08 -9.48 -9.23
N LEU A 355 -12.96 -10.19 -9.14
CA LEU A 355 -11.78 -9.70 -8.42
C LEU A 355 -11.03 -8.58 -9.16
N LEU A 356 -11.18 -8.45 -10.46
CA LEU A 356 -10.66 -7.30 -11.22
C LEU A 356 -11.26 -5.98 -10.70
N PRO A 357 -12.59 -5.78 -10.65
CA PRO A 357 -13.15 -4.55 -10.08
C PRO A 357 -12.89 -4.42 -8.56
N VAL A 358 -12.79 -5.51 -7.79
CA VAL A 358 -12.38 -5.44 -6.38
C VAL A 358 -11.02 -4.77 -6.26
N GLY A 359 -10.00 -5.24 -6.99
CA GLY A 359 -8.66 -4.66 -6.98
C GLY A 359 -8.63 -3.22 -7.52
N TYR A 360 -9.38 -2.95 -8.59
CA TYR A 360 -9.47 -1.63 -9.22
C TYR A 360 -10.03 -0.57 -8.27
N PHE A 361 -11.18 -0.83 -7.69
CA PHE A 361 -11.86 0.14 -6.84
C PHE A 361 -11.12 0.39 -5.51
N ILE A 362 -10.57 -0.64 -4.88
CA ILE A 362 -9.81 -0.45 -3.63
C ILE A 362 -8.56 0.39 -3.87
N MET A 363 -7.83 0.15 -4.97
CA MET A 363 -6.63 0.93 -5.29
C MET A 363 -6.96 2.39 -5.58
N LEU A 364 -8.01 2.65 -6.36
CA LEU A 364 -8.48 4.01 -6.64
C LEU A 364 -8.94 4.73 -5.37
N GLN A 365 -9.72 4.06 -4.51
CA GLN A 365 -10.21 4.64 -3.26
C GLN A 365 -9.05 5.05 -2.35
N MET A 366 -8.06 4.16 -2.18
CA MET A 366 -6.89 4.43 -1.35
C MET A 366 -6.04 5.56 -1.91
N ALA A 367 -5.73 5.50 -3.19
CA ALA A 367 -4.86 6.49 -3.83
C ALA A 367 -5.55 7.86 -3.93
N ALA A 368 -6.86 7.91 -4.23
CA ALA A 368 -7.63 9.16 -4.22
C ALA A 368 -7.73 9.79 -2.82
N SER A 369 -7.93 8.96 -1.78
CA SER A 369 -7.94 9.44 -0.39
C SER A 369 -6.59 10.00 0.02
N ASN A 370 -5.50 9.30 -0.32
CA ASN A 370 -4.13 9.74 -0.07
C ASN A 370 -3.85 11.10 -0.75
N THR A 371 -4.20 11.23 -2.03
CA THR A 371 -4.00 12.48 -2.80
C THR A 371 -4.81 13.65 -2.20
N LEU A 372 -6.07 13.41 -1.81
CA LEU A 372 -6.91 14.44 -1.19
C LEU A 372 -6.34 14.91 0.14
N ILE A 373 -5.93 13.98 1.00
CA ILE A 373 -5.35 14.32 2.31
C ILE A 373 -4.10 15.16 2.12
N GLN A 374 -3.17 14.71 1.24
CA GLN A 374 -1.94 15.47 0.97
C GLN A 374 -2.18 16.86 0.41
N ALA A 375 -3.23 17.05 -0.39
CA ALA A 375 -3.59 18.34 -0.95
C ALA A 375 -4.21 19.32 0.06
N MET A 376 -4.76 18.82 1.18
CA MET A 376 -5.39 19.63 2.22
C MET A 376 -4.45 19.97 3.38
N VAL A 377 -3.32 19.24 3.51
CA VAL A 377 -2.43 19.34 4.68
C VAL A 377 -1.28 20.29 4.39
N PRO A 378 -0.96 21.26 5.29
CA PRO A 378 0.21 22.11 5.21
C PRO A 378 1.51 21.29 5.17
N ASP A 379 2.52 21.79 4.44
CA ASP A 379 3.82 21.10 4.28
C ASP A 379 4.48 20.77 5.62
N ALA A 380 4.37 21.67 6.61
CA ALA A 380 4.91 21.48 7.95
C ALA A 380 4.27 20.32 8.73
N LEU A 381 3.00 19.98 8.46
CA LEU A 381 2.24 18.92 9.13
C LEU A 381 2.07 17.67 8.26
N ARG A 382 2.47 17.71 6.97
CA ARG A 382 2.23 16.63 6.00
C ARG A 382 2.76 15.27 6.50
N GLY A 383 3.99 15.23 7.00
CA GLY A 383 4.56 13.98 7.54
C GLY A 383 3.78 13.42 8.73
N ARG A 384 3.29 14.30 9.62
CA ARG A 384 2.54 13.92 10.83
C ARG A 384 1.15 13.35 10.48
N VAL A 385 0.43 14.00 9.59
CA VAL A 385 -0.90 13.54 9.14
C VAL A 385 -0.78 12.27 8.29
N MET A 386 0.27 12.15 7.47
CA MET A 386 0.52 10.92 6.70
C MET A 386 0.92 9.74 7.59
N ALA A 387 1.52 9.98 8.76
CA ALA A 387 1.70 8.94 9.77
C ALA A 387 0.34 8.45 10.31
N VAL A 388 -0.60 9.36 10.65
CA VAL A 388 -1.96 8.97 11.06
C VAL A 388 -2.70 8.23 9.94
N TYR A 389 -2.54 8.64 8.67
CA TYR A 389 -3.07 7.91 7.51
C TYR A 389 -2.55 6.47 7.47
N SER A 390 -1.25 6.29 7.62
CA SER A 390 -0.63 4.97 7.63
C SER A 390 -1.10 4.12 8.81
N MET A 391 -1.29 4.73 9.98
CA MET A 391 -1.85 4.07 11.16
C MET A 391 -3.30 3.61 10.92
N MET A 392 -4.14 4.45 10.31
CA MET A 392 -5.53 4.09 9.99
C MET A 392 -5.62 2.97 8.95
N PHE A 393 -4.72 2.93 7.98
CA PHE A 393 -4.72 1.90 6.95
C PHE A 393 -3.98 0.63 7.39
N MET A 394 -2.68 0.75 7.69
CA MET A 394 -1.85 -0.42 8.02
C MET A 394 -2.07 -0.91 9.46
N GLY A 395 -2.39 -0.02 10.40
CA GLY A 395 -2.62 -0.38 11.79
C GLY A 395 -3.99 -1.01 12.04
N MET A 396 -5.00 -0.70 11.23
CA MET A 396 -6.33 -1.32 11.33
C MET A 396 -6.42 -2.65 10.58
N ALA A 397 -5.57 -2.89 9.58
CA ALA A 397 -5.56 -4.13 8.79
C ALA A 397 -5.36 -5.41 9.63
N PRO A 398 -4.43 -5.47 10.61
CA PRO A 398 -4.29 -6.63 11.50
C PRO A 398 -5.54 -6.92 12.31
N ILE A 399 -6.19 -5.88 12.83
CA ILE A 399 -7.46 -6.01 13.57
C ILE A 399 -8.52 -6.59 12.64
N GLY A 400 -8.62 -6.07 11.41
CA GLY A 400 -9.51 -6.60 10.38
C GLY A 400 -9.21 -8.06 10.04
N ALA A 401 -7.94 -8.43 9.90
CA ALA A 401 -7.52 -9.81 9.61
C ALA A 401 -7.98 -10.78 10.71
N LEU A 402 -7.78 -10.41 11.98
CA LEU A 402 -8.18 -11.22 13.13
C LEU A 402 -9.70 -11.34 13.24
N LEU A 403 -10.42 -10.22 13.13
CA LEU A 403 -11.89 -10.20 13.15
C LEU A 403 -12.49 -10.97 11.98
N GLY A 404 -11.98 -10.76 10.77
CA GLY A 404 -12.41 -11.48 9.57
C GLY A 404 -12.15 -12.96 9.65
N GLY A 405 -11.00 -13.36 10.19
CA GLY A 405 -10.67 -14.78 10.43
C GLY A 405 -11.61 -15.43 11.42
N THR A 406 -11.89 -14.78 12.56
CA THR A 406 -12.81 -15.25 13.59
C THR A 406 -14.24 -15.39 13.06
N LEU A 407 -14.72 -14.38 12.32
CA LEU A 407 -16.03 -14.41 11.70
C LEU A 407 -16.14 -15.50 10.62
N ALA A 408 -15.05 -15.76 9.89
CA ALA A 408 -15.04 -16.79 8.87
C ALA A 408 -15.16 -18.20 9.44
N ASP A 409 -14.61 -18.47 10.62
CA ASP A 409 -14.77 -19.77 11.28
C ASP A 409 -16.20 -19.98 11.82
N SER A 410 -16.90 -18.91 12.22
CA SER A 410 -18.28 -19.01 12.75
C SER A 410 -19.36 -18.91 11.67
N LEU A 411 -19.24 -17.98 10.71
CA LEU A 411 -20.26 -17.67 9.70
C LEU A 411 -19.91 -18.23 8.32
N GLY A 412 -18.65 -18.63 8.10
CA GLY A 412 -18.07 -18.99 6.81
C GLY A 412 -17.50 -17.78 6.06
N ALA A 413 -16.44 -18.04 5.27
CA ALA A 413 -15.73 -16.99 4.52
C ALA A 413 -16.63 -16.17 3.58
N PRO A 414 -17.60 -16.75 2.82
CA PRO A 414 -18.47 -15.97 1.94
C PRO A 414 -19.31 -14.94 2.70
N ARG A 415 -19.95 -15.35 3.81
CA ARG A 415 -20.78 -14.44 4.60
C ARG A 415 -19.94 -13.33 5.23
N THR A 416 -18.75 -13.66 5.73
CA THR A 416 -17.80 -12.68 6.30
C THR A 416 -17.42 -11.62 5.28
N VAL A 417 -17.05 -12.01 4.05
CA VAL A 417 -16.70 -11.08 2.97
C VAL A 417 -17.91 -10.26 2.53
N ALA A 418 -19.12 -10.86 2.48
CA ALA A 418 -20.34 -10.13 2.17
C ALA A 418 -20.64 -9.05 3.22
N ILE A 419 -20.52 -9.35 4.52
CA ILE A 419 -20.67 -8.38 5.63
C ILE A 419 -19.65 -7.24 5.46
N GLY A 420 -18.39 -7.54 5.15
CA GLY A 420 -17.37 -6.56 4.84
C GLY A 420 -17.75 -5.67 3.67
N GLY A 421 -18.31 -6.25 2.61
CA GLY A 421 -18.82 -5.49 1.45
C GLY A 421 -19.97 -4.54 1.83
N VAL A 422 -20.95 -5.02 2.61
CA VAL A 422 -22.05 -4.20 3.13
C VAL A 422 -21.53 -3.03 3.97
N ALA A 423 -20.57 -3.29 4.87
CA ALA A 423 -19.95 -2.24 5.69
C ALA A 423 -19.23 -1.18 4.84
N CYS A 424 -18.54 -1.59 3.77
CA CYS A 424 -17.92 -0.66 2.83
C CYS A 424 -18.95 0.19 2.08
N VAL A 425 -20.08 -0.40 1.62
CA VAL A 425 -21.17 0.34 0.97
C VAL A 425 -21.83 1.31 1.95
N ALA A 426 -22.09 0.87 3.18
CA ALA A 426 -22.64 1.73 4.23
C ALA A 426 -21.69 2.89 4.58
N GLY A 427 -20.37 2.61 4.68
CA GLY A 427 -19.33 3.63 4.86
C GLY A 427 -19.28 4.62 3.71
N ALA A 428 -19.40 4.16 2.47
CA ALA A 428 -19.48 5.03 1.29
C ALA A 428 -20.74 5.91 1.32
N GLY A 429 -21.89 5.35 1.70
CA GLY A 429 -23.14 6.10 1.88
C GLY A 429 -23.02 7.18 2.97
N TRP A 430 -22.47 6.81 4.13
CA TRP A 430 -22.18 7.77 5.18
C TRP A 430 -21.25 8.89 4.73
N PHE A 431 -20.16 8.55 4.01
CA PHE A 431 -19.25 9.53 3.47
C PHE A 431 -19.93 10.44 2.44
N ALA A 432 -20.80 9.88 1.56
CA ALA A 432 -21.58 10.64 0.59
C ALA A 432 -22.48 11.70 1.26
N LEU A 433 -23.10 11.36 2.40
CA LEU A 433 -23.94 12.28 3.19
C LEU A 433 -23.11 13.38 3.85
N GLN A 434 -21.87 13.11 4.21
CA GLN A 434 -20.96 14.12 4.77
C GLN A 434 -20.31 14.99 3.70
N LEU A 435 -20.16 14.48 2.47
CA LEU A 435 -19.42 15.14 1.39
C LEU A 435 -19.88 16.58 1.10
N PRO A 436 -21.18 16.94 1.05
CA PRO A 436 -21.62 18.33 0.85
C PRO A 436 -21.11 19.26 1.95
N LYS A 437 -21.13 18.81 3.22
CA LYS A 437 -20.72 19.59 4.39
C LYS A 437 -19.21 19.86 4.40
N ILE A 438 -18.40 18.82 4.15
CA ILE A 438 -16.95 18.90 4.20
C ILE A 438 -16.31 19.48 2.93
N ARG A 439 -17.06 19.55 1.81
CA ARG A 439 -16.54 19.99 0.51
C ARG A 439 -16.09 21.44 0.50
N VAL A 440 -16.81 22.31 1.21
CA VAL A 440 -16.50 23.74 1.28
C VAL A 440 -15.18 23.94 2.03
N GLU A 441 -15.05 23.31 3.19
CA GLU A 441 -13.83 23.34 4.01
C GLU A 441 -12.64 22.72 3.27
N ALA A 442 -12.82 21.53 2.66
CA ALA A 442 -11.78 20.89 1.86
C ALA A 442 -11.29 21.79 0.71
N ARG A 443 -12.21 22.49 0.02
CA ARG A 443 -11.86 23.42 -1.05
C ARG A 443 -11.05 24.60 -0.52
N ARG A 444 -11.44 25.18 0.63
CA ARG A 444 -10.70 26.28 1.27
C ARG A 444 -9.27 25.85 1.61
N LEU A 445 -9.10 24.68 2.23
CA LEU A 445 -7.79 24.13 2.55
C LEU A 445 -6.91 23.92 1.31
N ILE A 446 -7.47 23.35 0.23
CA ILE A 446 -6.71 23.11 -1.01
C ILE A 446 -6.28 24.44 -1.65
N VAL A 447 -7.17 25.44 -1.70
CA VAL A 447 -6.85 26.77 -2.26
C VAL A 447 -5.79 27.46 -1.42
N ALA A 448 -5.89 27.41 -0.09
CA ALA A 448 -4.90 27.99 0.82
C ALA A 448 -3.50 27.41 0.59
N GLN A 449 -3.39 26.08 0.36
CA GLN A 449 -2.11 25.44 0.05
C GLN A 449 -1.56 25.83 -1.33
N ALA A 450 -2.44 26.05 -2.32
CA ALA A 450 -2.04 26.46 -3.67
C ALA A 450 -1.58 27.94 -3.73
N SER A 451 -2.06 28.78 -2.81
CA SER A 451 -1.79 30.24 -2.79
C SER A 451 -0.50 30.64 -2.04
N GLY A 452 0.29 29.68 -1.52
CA GLY A 452 1.60 29.97 -0.93
C GLY A 452 1.64 30.01 0.60
N GLY A 453 1.02 29.08 1.28
CA GLY A 453 1.46 28.65 2.63
C GLY A 453 1.06 29.53 3.80
N GLY A 454 -0.07 30.20 3.76
CA GLY A 454 -0.65 30.77 4.98
C GLY A 454 -1.14 29.68 5.93
N GLU A 455 -0.90 29.80 7.23
CA GLU A 455 -1.39 28.82 8.22
C GLU A 455 -2.91 28.73 8.16
N PRO A 456 -3.52 27.54 7.99
CA PRO A 456 -4.96 27.39 7.83
C PRO A 456 -5.76 27.85 9.05
N ALA A 457 -5.16 27.90 10.24
CA ALA A 457 -5.79 28.33 11.48
C ALA A 457 -6.08 29.84 11.53
N GLU A 458 -5.18 30.67 10.98
CA GLU A 458 -5.38 32.13 10.94
C GLU A 458 -6.39 32.54 9.87
N MET A 459 -6.39 31.85 8.69
CA MET A 459 -7.38 32.15 7.65
C MET A 459 -8.79 31.66 7.98
N THR A 460 -8.96 30.67 8.85
CA THR A 460 -10.29 30.23 9.31
C THR A 460 -10.88 31.21 10.31
N ALA A 461 -10.05 31.90 11.11
CA ALA A 461 -10.50 32.95 12.03
C ALA A 461 -10.92 34.23 11.31
N GLN A 462 -10.16 34.65 10.27
CA GLN A 462 -10.48 35.87 9.50
C GLN A 462 -11.67 35.72 8.55
N ALA A 463 -12.03 34.48 8.12
CA ALA A 463 -13.14 34.26 7.20
C ALA A 463 -14.50 34.04 7.91
N VAL A 464 -14.56 34.17 9.22
CA VAL A 464 -15.80 34.10 10.03
C VAL A 464 -16.30 35.51 10.36
N ASP A 465 -15.45 36.54 10.25
CA ASP A 465 -15.80 37.96 10.55
C ASP A 465 -16.16 38.80 9.30
N ASP A 466 -16.09 38.24 8.06
CA ASP A 466 -16.59 38.79 6.82
C ASP A 466 -17.73 37.91 6.25
#